data_0d4bbf7fed90fc2314678ba8874ed6d9
#
_entry.id   0d4bbf7fed90fc2314678ba8874ed6d9
#
_cell.length_a   1.000
_cell.length_b   1.000
_cell.length_c   1.000
_cell.angle_alpha   90.00
_cell.angle_beta   90.00
_cell.angle_gamma   90.00
#
_symmetry.space_group_name_H-M   'P 1'
#
loop_
_entity.id
_entity.type
_entity.pdbx_description
1 polymer ?
#
loop_
_entity_poly.entity_id
_entity_poly.type
_entity_poly.pdbx_seq_one_letter_code
_entity_poly.pdbx_strand_id
1 'polypeptide(L)'
;MADKLIVSAGNIAAYTQKNTPQIHKQEFVPILEDFIEAHPDFSYRGARGTIAVTGYNGIFGYRTSDYWYNWNCEYFDQQNAEERQRMYYNNENIEADKASAKEIAAAMKELGWTIASHSWGHIYIGSSSYGRVC
;
A
#
# COMPACT_ATOMS: atom_id res chain seq x y z
N MET A 1 -10.07 -7.99 7.01
CA MET A 1 -8.95 -7.18 6.49
C MET A 1 -9.43 -6.48 5.24
N ALA A 2 -9.19 -5.21 5.10
CA ALA A 2 -9.58 -4.45 3.91
C ALA A 2 -8.76 -4.87 2.68
N ASP A 3 -9.35 -4.76 1.50
CA ASP A 3 -8.67 -5.02 0.25
C ASP A 3 -7.86 -3.80 -0.20
N LYS A 4 -8.36 -2.58 0.06
CA LYS A 4 -7.70 -1.32 -0.29
C LYS A 4 -8.19 -0.14 0.54
N LEU A 5 -7.39 0.93 0.57
CA LEU A 5 -7.84 2.24 1.04
C LEU A 5 -8.55 3.00 -0.08
N ILE A 6 -9.49 3.86 0.30
CA ILE A 6 -10.20 4.76 -0.62
C ILE A 6 -10.40 6.14 0.02
N VAL A 7 -10.63 7.16 -0.80
CA VAL A 7 -11.17 8.44 -0.33
C VAL A 7 -12.70 8.36 -0.37
N SER A 8 -13.35 8.61 0.74
CA SER A 8 -14.81 8.63 0.86
C SER A 8 -15.25 9.84 1.66
N ALA A 9 -16.09 10.69 1.07
CA ALA A 9 -16.56 11.95 1.67
C ALA A 9 -15.43 12.84 2.24
N GLY A 10 -14.27 12.89 1.54
CA GLY A 10 -13.11 13.67 1.96
C GLY A 10 -12.21 13.03 3.02
N ASN A 11 -12.53 11.83 3.49
CA ASN A 11 -11.75 11.08 4.48
C ASN A 11 -11.17 9.78 3.91
N ILE A 12 -10.14 9.26 4.55
CA ILE A 12 -9.63 7.93 4.24
C ILE A 12 -10.54 6.88 4.87
N ALA A 13 -10.98 5.93 4.06
CA ALA A 13 -11.76 4.78 4.49
C ALA A 13 -11.16 3.48 3.94
N ALA A 14 -11.59 2.37 4.47
CA ALA A 14 -11.23 1.04 4.00
C ALA A 14 -12.34 0.45 3.14
N TYR A 15 -11.97 -0.29 2.11
CA TYR A 15 -12.90 -0.98 1.23
C TYR A 15 -12.63 -2.48 1.22
N THR A 16 -13.68 -3.27 1.36
CA THR A 16 -13.65 -4.72 1.25
C THR A 16 -14.65 -5.18 0.21
N GLN A 17 -14.20 -6.02 -0.73
CA GLN A 17 -15.04 -6.58 -1.79
C GLN A 17 -15.51 -8.00 -1.48
N LYS A 18 -14.85 -8.69 -0.56
CA LYS A 18 -15.13 -10.08 -0.23
C LYS A 18 -16.55 -10.24 0.37
N ASN A 19 -17.36 -11.07 -0.25
CA ASN A 19 -18.76 -11.40 0.06
C ASN A 19 -19.73 -10.25 -0.25
N THR A 20 -19.71 -9.14 0.45
CA THR A 20 -20.53 -7.95 0.18
C THR A 20 -19.62 -6.73 0.18
N PRO A 21 -19.59 -5.94 -0.90
CA PRO A 21 -18.79 -4.72 -0.94
C PRO A 21 -19.17 -3.78 0.20
N GLN A 22 -18.19 -3.38 0.99
CA GLN A 22 -18.38 -2.50 2.14
C GLN A 22 -17.30 -1.43 2.22
N ILE A 23 -17.71 -0.21 2.55
CA ILE A 23 -16.83 0.86 3.00
C ILE A 23 -16.90 0.90 4.52
N HIS A 24 -15.76 0.85 5.18
CA HIS A 24 -15.69 0.83 6.64
C HIS A 24 -14.44 1.55 7.16
N LYS A 25 -14.35 1.74 8.46
CA LYS A 25 -13.24 2.41 9.14
C LYS A 25 -12.40 1.45 9.99
N GLN A 26 -12.41 0.17 9.71
CA GLN A 26 -11.76 -0.87 10.53
C GLN A 26 -10.33 -1.18 10.08
N GLU A 27 -9.61 -0.15 9.60
CA GLU A 27 -8.18 -0.21 9.28
C GLU A 27 -7.42 0.86 10.06
N PHE A 28 -6.12 0.69 10.23
CA PHE A 28 -5.34 1.53 11.15
C PHE A 28 -5.37 3.02 10.81
N VAL A 29 -5.40 3.40 9.52
CA VAL A 29 -5.46 4.81 9.11
C VAL A 29 -6.76 5.46 9.53
N PRO A 30 -7.95 4.97 9.11
CA PRO A 30 -9.22 5.57 9.55
C PRO A 30 -9.45 5.47 11.07
N ILE A 31 -8.97 4.41 11.73
CA ILE A 31 -9.06 4.30 13.19
C ILE A 31 -8.26 5.42 13.87
N LEU A 32 -7.03 5.67 13.40
CA LEU A 32 -6.19 6.72 13.98
C LEU A 32 -6.74 8.11 13.69
N GLU A 33 -7.28 8.36 12.50
CA GLU A 33 -7.91 9.64 12.19
C GLU A 33 -9.13 9.91 13.09
N ASP A 34 -10.02 8.93 13.25
CA ASP A 34 -11.16 9.04 14.17
C ASP A 34 -10.71 9.26 15.63
N PHE A 35 -9.64 8.60 16.04
CA PHE A 35 -9.09 8.77 17.38
C PHE A 35 -8.51 10.18 17.59
N ILE A 36 -7.76 10.71 16.61
CA ILE A 36 -7.19 12.06 16.69
C ILE A 36 -8.29 13.13 16.65
N GLU A 37 -9.35 12.91 15.85
CA GLU A 37 -10.51 13.80 15.84
C GLU A 37 -11.18 13.88 17.22
N ALA A 38 -11.32 12.74 17.90
CA ALA A 38 -11.88 12.66 19.24
C ALA A 38 -10.92 13.17 20.34
N HIS A 39 -9.62 13.13 20.11
CA HIS A 39 -8.54 13.46 21.05
C HIS A 39 -7.49 14.38 20.40
N PRO A 40 -7.79 15.64 20.11
CA PRO A 40 -6.91 16.54 19.36
C PRO A 40 -5.54 16.78 20.02
N ASP A 41 -5.48 16.68 21.35
CA ASP A 41 -4.27 16.81 22.15
C ASP A 41 -3.31 15.62 22.02
N PHE A 42 -3.77 14.48 21.51
CA PHE A 42 -2.93 13.32 21.21
C PHE A 42 -1.94 13.62 20.07
N SER A 43 -2.34 14.42 19.08
CA SER A 43 -1.53 14.72 17.90
C SER A 43 -0.73 16.00 18.07
N TYR A 44 0.54 15.90 18.42
CA TYR A 44 1.41 17.06 18.55
C TYR A 44 1.53 17.84 17.23
N ARG A 45 1.01 19.06 17.21
CA ARG A 45 0.97 19.97 16.03
C ARG A 45 0.34 19.35 14.78
N GLY A 46 -0.62 18.46 14.93
CA GLY A 46 -1.26 17.78 13.81
C GLY A 46 -0.44 16.65 13.18
N ALA A 47 0.63 16.20 13.84
CA ALA A 47 1.43 15.09 13.34
C ALA A 47 0.60 13.81 13.23
N ARG A 48 0.90 13.04 12.20
CA ARG A 48 0.40 11.68 11.95
C ARG A 48 1.57 10.69 11.98
N GLY A 49 1.28 9.45 11.64
CA GLY A 49 2.30 8.42 11.52
C GLY A 49 3.11 8.50 10.22
N THR A 50 4.14 7.67 10.16
CA THR A 50 4.88 7.39 8.93
C THR A 50 4.51 5.99 8.46
N ILE A 51 4.09 5.87 7.20
CA ILE A 51 3.82 4.59 6.55
C ILE A 51 4.94 4.30 5.58
N ALA A 52 5.69 3.23 5.84
CA ALA A 52 6.70 2.74 4.94
C ALA A 52 6.07 1.71 4.00
N VAL A 53 6.10 1.98 2.70
CA VAL A 53 5.48 1.15 1.67
C VAL A 53 6.52 0.44 0.82
N THR A 54 6.21 -0.79 0.41
CA THR A 54 6.94 -1.53 -0.63
C THR A 54 6.29 -1.30 -1.98
N GLY A 55 7.07 -1.32 -3.06
CA GLY A 55 6.54 -1.05 -4.40
C GLY A 55 6.16 -2.29 -5.20
N TYR A 56 6.73 -3.45 -4.86
CA TYR A 56 6.67 -4.65 -5.70
C TYR A 56 5.26 -5.23 -5.89
N ASN A 57 4.40 -5.06 -4.92
CA ASN A 57 3.04 -5.61 -4.93
C ASN A 57 1.97 -4.51 -5.10
N GLY A 58 2.42 -3.28 -5.26
CA GLY A 58 1.56 -2.11 -5.22
C GLY A 58 1.39 -1.55 -3.82
N ILE A 59 0.69 -0.43 -3.70
CA ILE A 59 0.50 0.31 -2.46
C ILE A 59 -0.98 0.57 -2.17
N PHE A 60 -1.34 0.65 -0.90
CA PHE A 60 -2.71 0.93 -0.44
C PHE A 60 -3.78 -0.05 -0.96
N GLY A 61 -3.37 -1.25 -1.39
CA GLY A 61 -4.26 -2.24 -1.99
C GLY A 61 -4.42 -2.12 -3.51
N TYR A 62 -3.74 -1.19 -4.16
CA TYR A 62 -3.73 -1.01 -5.61
C TYR A 62 -2.48 -1.62 -6.24
N ARG A 63 -2.64 -2.25 -7.40
CA ARG A 63 -1.54 -2.86 -8.15
C ARG A 63 -0.85 -1.80 -9.01
N THR A 64 0.18 -1.17 -8.46
CA THR A 64 0.85 -0.03 -9.10
C THR A 64 2.18 -0.36 -9.76
N SER A 65 2.63 -1.63 -9.71
CA SER A 65 3.89 -2.06 -10.29
C SER A 65 3.69 -2.83 -11.59
N ASP A 66 4.41 -2.39 -12.65
CA ASP A 66 4.50 -3.09 -13.94
C ASP A 66 5.53 -4.21 -13.91
N TYR A 67 6.48 -4.13 -12.97
CA TYR A 67 7.67 -5.00 -12.94
C TYR A 67 7.45 -6.34 -12.26
N TRP A 68 6.27 -6.61 -11.78
CA TRP A 68 6.00 -7.88 -11.12
C TRP A 68 6.26 -9.08 -12.03
N TYR A 69 6.21 -8.91 -13.34
CA TYR A 69 6.36 -9.95 -14.36
C TYR A 69 7.81 -10.33 -14.66
N ASN A 70 8.75 -9.42 -14.45
CA ASN A 70 10.16 -9.59 -14.82
C ASN A 70 11.04 -9.90 -13.62
N TRP A 71 10.47 -10.47 -12.57
CA TRP A 71 11.18 -10.59 -11.35
C TRP A 71 12.08 -11.84 -11.31
N ASN A 72 13.37 -11.61 -11.54
CA ASN A 72 14.46 -12.56 -11.28
C ASN A 72 15.03 -12.38 -9.86
N CYS A 73 14.20 -12.19 -8.85
CA CYS A 73 14.65 -12.11 -7.47
C CYS A 73 14.66 -13.52 -6.87
N GLU A 74 15.71 -13.90 -6.16
CA GLU A 74 15.84 -15.22 -5.50
C GLU A 74 14.66 -15.59 -4.61
N TYR A 75 13.98 -14.61 -4.06
CA TYR A 75 12.78 -14.84 -3.24
C TYR A 75 11.65 -15.52 -4.03
N PHE A 76 11.57 -15.26 -5.34
CA PHE A 76 10.57 -15.85 -6.23
C PHE A 76 11.07 -17.05 -7.01
N ASP A 77 12.38 -17.23 -7.14
CA ASP A 77 12.95 -18.43 -7.74
C ASP A 77 12.65 -19.70 -6.92
N GLN A 78 12.28 -19.55 -5.65
CA GLN A 78 11.87 -20.65 -4.79
C GLN A 78 10.41 -21.09 -5.01
N GLN A 79 9.63 -20.31 -5.74
CA GLN A 79 8.23 -20.66 -6.04
C GLN A 79 8.18 -21.51 -7.33
N ASN A 80 7.29 -22.50 -7.33
CA ASN A 80 7.09 -23.31 -8.52
C ASN A 80 6.48 -22.49 -9.67
N ALA A 81 6.58 -23.00 -10.91
CA ALA A 81 6.13 -22.29 -12.11
C ALA A 81 4.62 -21.95 -12.08
N GLU A 82 3.80 -22.79 -11.43
CA GLU A 82 2.34 -22.55 -11.30
C GLU A 82 2.04 -21.42 -10.33
N GLU A 83 2.77 -21.34 -9.22
CA GLU A 83 2.65 -20.24 -8.27
C GLU A 83 3.09 -18.92 -8.89
N ARG A 84 4.20 -18.93 -9.65
CA ARG A 84 4.64 -17.77 -10.43
C ARG A 84 3.57 -17.33 -11.43
N GLN A 85 2.94 -18.27 -12.12
CA GLN A 85 1.91 -17.97 -13.12
C GLN A 85 0.60 -17.46 -12.50
N ARG A 86 0.24 -17.93 -11.28
CA ARG A 86 -0.88 -17.38 -10.50
C ARG A 86 -0.60 -15.97 -9.98
N MET A 87 0.65 -15.65 -9.75
CA MET A 87 1.11 -14.30 -9.39
C MET A 87 1.20 -13.38 -10.63
N TYR A 88 1.09 -13.94 -11.83
CA TYR A 88 1.07 -13.24 -13.11
C TYR A 88 -0.28 -12.55 -13.28
N TYR A 89 -0.40 -11.41 -12.67
CA TYR A 89 -1.59 -10.58 -12.79
C TYR A 89 -1.34 -9.52 -13.87
N ASN A 90 -1.94 -9.72 -15.05
CA ASN A 90 -1.99 -8.65 -16.04
C ASN A 90 -3.02 -7.62 -15.57
N ASN A 91 -2.53 -6.54 -14.96
CA ASN A 91 -3.42 -5.46 -14.54
C ASN A 91 -3.73 -4.55 -15.73
N GLU A 92 -4.82 -4.84 -16.43
CA GLU A 92 -5.33 -4.00 -17.53
C GLU A 92 -5.72 -2.59 -17.05
N ASN A 93 -5.89 -2.40 -15.74
CA ASN A 93 -6.27 -1.13 -15.12
C ASN A 93 -5.11 -0.44 -14.38
N ILE A 94 -3.87 -0.76 -14.70
CA ILE A 94 -2.71 -0.28 -13.94
C ILE A 94 -2.64 1.24 -13.82
N GLU A 95 -2.99 1.98 -14.87
CA GLU A 95 -3.00 3.44 -14.81
C GLU A 95 -4.11 3.99 -13.91
N ALA A 96 -5.27 3.33 -13.87
CA ALA A 96 -6.34 3.67 -12.93
C ALA A 96 -5.93 3.34 -11.48
N ASP A 97 -5.27 2.22 -11.25
CA ASP A 97 -4.73 1.85 -9.94
C ASP A 97 -3.64 2.83 -9.48
N LYS A 98 -2.74 3.24 -10.36
CA LYS A 98 -1.73 4.28 -10.08
C LYS A 98 -2.38 5.63 -9.74
N ALA A 99 -3.43 6.01 -10.47
CA ALA A 99 -4.17 7.25 -10.21
C ALA A 99 -4.84 7.21 -8.83
N SER A 100 -5.53 6.11 -8.52
CA SER A 100 -6.18 5.91 -7.20
C SER A 100 -5.16 5.91 -6.05
N ALA A 101 -4.03 5.23 -6.23
CA ALA A 101 -2.97 5.23 -5.22
C ALA A 101 -2.37 6.62 -4.98
N LYS A 102 -2.22 7.43 -6.04
CA LYS A 102 -1.78 8.83 -5.93
C LYS A 102 -2.79 9.70 -5.19
N GLU A 103 -4.09 9.52 -5.46
CA GLU A 103 -5.16 10.21 -4.75
C GLU A 103 -5.12 9.92 -3.25
N ILE A 104 -5.01 8.64 -2.87
CA ILE A 104 -4.86 8.24 -1.47
C ILE A 104 -3.60 8.86 -0.84
N ALA A 105 -2.46 8.78 -1.53
CA ALA A 105 -1.21 9.35 -1.04
C ALA A 105 -1.30 10.87 -0.84
N ALA A 106 -1.98 11.59 -1.72
CA ALA A 106 -2.21 13.01 -1.60
C ALA A 106 -3.09 13.33 -0.39
N ALA A 107 -4.24 12.67 -0.26
CA ALA A 107 -5.15 12.85 0.86
C ALA A 107 -4.47 12.54 2.21
N MET A 108 -3.66 11.47 2.28
CA MET A 108 -2.91 11.14 3.50
C MET A 108 -1.89 12.23 3.85
N LYS A 109 -1.16 12.77 2.86
CA LYS A 109 -0.21 13.86 3.09
C LYS A 109 -0.89 15.14 3.57
N GLU A 110 -2.06 15.48 3.04
CA GLU A 110 -2.88 16.61 3.49
C GLU A 110 -3.32 16.45 4.95
N LEU A 111 -3.61 15.23 5.39
CA LEU A 111 -3.90 14.91 6.79
C LEU A 111 -2.65 14.96 7.69
N GLY A 112 -1.45 15.02 7.14
CA GLY A 112 -0.19 15.08 7.90
C GLY A 112 0.57 13.75 8.00
N TRP A 113 0.18 12.72 7.24
CA TRP A 113 0.91 11.46 7.16
C TRP A 113 2.20 11.60 6.35
N THR A 114 3.23 10.89 6.76
CA THR A 114 4.48 10.73 6.01
C THR A 114 4.48 9.39 5.30
N ILE A 115 4.81 9.38 4.01
CA ILE A 115 4.98 8.16 3.23
C ILE A 115 6.47 7.97 2.97
N ALA A 116 7.01 6.85 3.44
CA ALA A 116 8.41 6.47 3.30
C ALA A 116 8.56 5.20 2.44
N SER A 117 9.74 4.98 1.91
CA SER A 117 10.08 3.73 1.23
C SER A 117 10.50 2.67 2.24
N HIS A 118 9.93 1.45 2.10
CA HIS A 118 10.36 0.25 2.82
C HIS A 118 11.13 -0.70 1.89
N SER A 119 11.95 -0.17 1.02
CA SER A 119 12.53 -0.77 -0.18
C SER A 119 11.47 -1.26 -1.18
N TRP A 120 11.80 -1.21 -2.49
CA TRP A 120 10.83 -1.62 -3.51
C TRP A 120 10.45 -3.09 -3.38
N GLY A 121 11.43 -3.98 -3.22
CA GLY A 121 11.25 -5.42 -3.21
C GLY A 121 11.14 -6.06 -1.82
N HIS A 122 11.01 -5.28 -0.75
CA HIS A 122 11.04 -5.80 0.63
C HIS A 122 12.27 -6.66 0.93
N ILE A 123 13.43 -6.27 0.39
CA ILE A 123 14.66 -7.03 0.49
C ILE A 123 15.35 -6.83 1.84
N TYR A 124 16.07 -7.84 2.28
CA TYR A 124 16.90 -7.77 3.48
C TYR A 124 18.25 -7.11 3.14
N ILE A 125 18.30 -5.78 3.25
CA ILE A 125 19.43 -4.96 2.80
C ILE A 125 20.75 -5.40 3.45
N GLY A 126 20.74 -5.78 4.72
CA GLY A 126 21.92 -6.17 5.47
C GLY A 126 22.60 -7.47 4.99
N SER A 127 21.91 -8.31 4.22
CA SER A 127 22.45 -9.54 3.66
C SER A 127 22.45 -9.59 2.13
N SER A 128 21.93 -8.52 1.49
CA SER A 128 21.83 -8.47 0.04
C SER A 128 23.15 -8.01 -0.59
N SER A 129 23.59 -8.64 -1.67
CA SER A 129 24.71 -8.16 -2.47
C SER A 129 24.33 -6.87 -3.19
N TYR A 130 25.33 -6.01 -3.47
CA TYR A 130 25.15 -4.69 -4.09
C TYR A 130 24.34 -4.73 -5.41
N GLY A 131 24.38 -5.81 -6.15
CA GLY A 131 23.62 -6.00 -7.39
C GLY A 131 22.15 -6.38 -7.22
N ARG A 132 21.65 -6.54 -5.98
CA ARG A 132 20.25 -6.89 -5.68
C ARG A 132 19.46 -5.76 -5.06
N VAL A 133 20.09 -4.62 -4.86
CA VAL A 133 19.44 -3.40 -4.34
C VAL A 133 18.89 -2.60 -5.51
N CYS A 134 18.13 -3.23 -6.37
CA CYS A 134 17.48 -2.58 -7.51
C CYS A 134 16.06 -2.21 -7.17
#